data_3669fb5b03519e187ad56372e4181126
#
_entry.id   3669fb5b03519e187ad56372e4181126
#
_cell.length_a   1.000
_cell.length_b   1.000
_cell.length_c   1.000
_cell.angle_alpha   90.00
_cell.angle_beta   90.00
_cell.angle_gamma   90.00
#
_symmetry.space_group_name_H-M   'P 1'
#
loop_
_entity.id
_entity.type
_entity.pdbx_description
1 polymer ?
#
loop_
_entity_poly.entity_id
_entity_poly.type
_entity_poly.pdbx_seq_one_letter_code
_entity_poly.pdbx_strand_id
1 'polypeptide(L)'
;MSNRITTDFQFNIGENKLKDFKAFVSKMTETTALNEPNTLVYEWHINASGNEGHLLETFTDSEAFLTHFDNVGHMFDELFTYATITRAKIYGATSDELKQSLDPLGVEYFEHFNGITR
;
A
#
# COMPACT_ATOMS: atom_id res chain seq x y z
N MET A 1 2.56 17.24 16.15
CA MET A 1 1.65 16.23 15.62
C MET A 1 2.28 15.52 14.45
N SER A 2 2.03 14.23 14.34
CA SER A 2 2.56 13.45 13.23
C SER A 2 1.70 13.67 11.98
N ASN A 3 2.35 13.84 10.82
CA ASN A 3 1.68 13.84 9.52
C ASN A 3 1.71 12.46 8.86
N ARG A 4 2.06 11.47 9.65
CA ARG A 4 2.23 10.09 9.21
C ARG A 4 0.95 9.51 8.63
N ILE A 5 1.10 8.76 7.53
CA ILE A 5 0.03 8.05 6.88
C ILE A 5 0.33 6.55 6.96
N THR A 6 -0.62 5.76 7.43
CA THR A 6 -0.50 4.30 7.47
C THR A 6 -1.61 3.70 6.63
N THR A 7 -1.28 2.68 5.85
CA THR A 7 -2.26 2.01 4.98
C THR A 7 -2.42 0.55 5.36
N ASP A 8 -3.60 0.02 5.07
CA ASP A 8 -3.90 -1.40 5.13
C ASP A 8 -4.71 -1.75 3.88
N PHE A 9 -4.04 -2.32 2.89
CA PHE A 9 -4.68 -2.79 1.66
C PHE A 9 -4.77 -4.30 1.69
N GLN A 10 -5.98 -4.82 1.49
CA GLN A 10 -6.21 -6.25 1.44
C GLN A 10 -6.43 -6.70 0.01
N PHE A 11 -5.76 -7.77 -0.38
CA PHE A 11 -5.81 -8.34 -1.72
C PHE A 11 -6.31 -9.77 -1.69
N ASN A 12 -7.11 -10.13 -2.67
CA ASN A 12 -7.41 -11.52 -2.97
C ASN A 12 -6.46 -11.98 -4.06
N ILE A 13 -5.61 -12.98 -3.75
CA ILE A 13 -4.64 -13.51 -4.71
C ILE A 13 -5.33 -14.54 -5.58
N GLY A 14 -5.22 -14.37 -6.91
CA GLY A 14 -5.89 -15.22 -7.86
C GLY A 14 -5.45 -16.68 -7.79
N GLU A 15 -6.35 -17.59 -8.17
CA GLU A 15 -6.05 -19.01 -8.21
C GLU A 15 -4.85 -19.27 -9.15
N ASN A 16 -3.87 -20.05 -8.65
CA ASN A 16 -2.65 -20.37 -9.37
C ASN A 16 -1.74 -19.16 -9.66
N LYS A 17 -1.94 -18.04 -8.97
CA LYS A 17 -1.16 -16.81 -9.18
C LYS A 17 -0.15 -16.52 -8.08
N LEU A 18 -0.13 -17.31 -7.00
CA LEU A 18 0.70 -17.00 -5.83
C LEU A 18 2.19 -16.86 -6.16
N LYS A 19 2.73 -17.76 -6.97
CA LYS A 19 4.15 -17.73 -7.34
C LYS A 19 4.50 -16.45 -8.09
N ASP A 20 3.69 -16.09 -9.08
CA ASP A 20 3.91 -14.89 -9.88
C ASP A 20 3.68 -13.63 -9.06
N PHE A 21 2.66 -13.65 -8.19
CA PHE A 21 2.38 -12.57 -7.25
C PHE A 21 3.60 -12.29 -6.36
N LYS A 22 4.16 -13.35 -5.74
CA LYS A 22 5.33 -13.21 -4.87
C LYS A 22 6.53 -12.64 -5.61
N ALA A 23 6.79 -13.13 -6.82
CA ALA A 23 7.92 -12.66 -7.63
C ALA A 23 7.74 -11.19 -7.99
N PHE A 24 6.53 -10.78 -8.35
CA PHE A 24 6.27 -9.38 -8.72
C PHE A 24 6.33 -8.44 -7.52
N VAL A 25 5.76 -8.85 -6.39
CA VAL A 25 5.82 -8.08 -5.14
C VAL A 25 7.27 -7.85 -4.70
N SER A 26 8.15 -8.83 -4.90
CA SER A 26 9.58 -8.66 -4.61
C SER A 26 10.20 -7.54 -5.45
N LYS A 27 9.82 -7.41 -6.71
CA LYS A 27 10.27 -6.30 -7.57
C LYS A 27 9.74 -4.95 -7.09
N MET A 28 8.48 -4.89 -6.71
CA MET A 28 7.87 -3.66 -6.18
C MET A 28 8.56 -3.23 -4.88
N THR A 29 8.86 -4.18 -4.01
CA THR A 29 9.56 -3.91 -2.75
C THR A 29 10.95 -3.35 -3.01
N GLU A 30 11.68 -3.93 -3.93
CA GLU A 30 13.02 -3.45 -4.30
C GLU A 30 12.96 -2.03 -4.88
N THR A 31 12.03 -1.77 -5.78
CA THR A 31 11.84 -0.45 -6.37
C THR A 31 11.50 0.60 -5.30
N THR A 32 10.64 0.24 -4.36
CA THR A 32 10.27 1.11 -3.24
C THR A 32 11.49 1.41 -2.36
N ALA A 33 12.25 0.37 -1.99
CA ALA A 33 13.41 0.52 -1.11
C ALA A 33 14.49 1.41 -1.71
N LEU A 34 14.69 1.35 -3.03
CA LEU A 34 15.77 2.08 -3.69
C LEU A 34 15.49 3.57 -3.86
N ASN A 35 14.22 3.97 -4.01
CA ASN A 35 13.89 5.31 -4.49
C ASN A 35 13.02 6.14 -3.54
N GLU A 36 12.65 5.62 -2.38
CA GLU A 36 11.67 6.27 -1.50
C GLU A 36 12.15 6.34 -0.05
N PRO A 37 13.03 7.31 0.29
CA PRO A 37 13.56 7.39 1.66
C PRO A 37 12.50 7.73 2.71
N ASN A 38 11.36 8.32 2.33
CA ASN A 38 10.31 8.71 3.25
C ASN A 38 9.18 7.67 3.37
N THR A 39 9.34 6.53 2.73
CA THR A 39 8.51 5.35 2.98
C THR A 39 9.13 4.59 4.14
N LEU A 40 8.49 4.66 5.30
CA LEU A 40 9.05 4.13 6.55
C LEU A 40 8.80 2.63 6.69
N VAL A 41 7.66 2.17 6.22
CA VAL A 41 7.27 0.76 6.26
C VAL A 41 6.63 0.41 4.91
N TYR A 42 7.00 -0.74 4.39
CA TYR A 42 6.40 -1.32 3.19
C TYR A 42 6.50 -2.83 3.35
N GLU A 43 5.42 -3.45 3.81
CA GLU A 43 5.44 -4.86 4.16
C GLU A 43 4.23 -5.59 3.60
N TRP A 44 4.48 -6.74 2.99
CA TRP A 44 3.45 -7.64 2.51
C TRP A 44 3.37 -8.85 3.42
N HIS A 45 2.14 -9.24 3.76
CA HIS A 45 1.87 -10.43 4.56
C HIS A 45 0.89 -11.31 3.80
N ILE A 46 1.12 -12.62 3.79
CA ILE A 46 0.28 -13.57 3.06
C ILE A 46 -0.19 -14.64 4.04
N ASN A 47 -1.47 -15.01 3.98
CA ASN A 47 -2.04 -16.04 4.85
C ASN A 47 -1.51 -17.44 4.48
N ALA A 48 -1.76 -18.43 5.36
CA ALA A 48 -1.23 -19.79 5.18
C ALA A 48 -1.73 -20.46 3.89
N SER A 49 -2.97 -20.19 3.49
CA SER A 49 -3.53 -20.76 2.26
C SER A 49 -3.07 -20.08 0.98
N GLY A 50 -2.41 -18.92 1.09
CA GLY A 50 -1.86 -18.22 -0.06
C GLY A 50 -2.88 -17.52 -0.95
N ASN A 51 -4.10 -17.29 -0.46
CA ASN A 51 -5.15 -16.65 -1.24
C ASN A 51 -5.47 -15.22 -0.82
N GLU A 52 -4.85 -14.75 0.28
CA GLU A 52 -5.08 -13.39 0.77
C GLU A 52 -3.76 -12.76 1.17
N GLY A 53 -3.54 -11.53 0.72
CA GLY A 53 -2.36 -10.76 1.07
C GLY A 53 -2.74 -9.40 1.63
N HIS A 54 -1.95 -8.89 2.56
CA HIS A 54 -2.12 -7.56 3.14
C HIS A 54 -0.86 -6.75 2.91
N LEU A 55 -1.03 -5.53 2.42
CA LEU A 55 0.05 -4.56 2.29
C LEU A 55 -0.10 -3.52 3.38
N LEU A 56 0.90 -3.45 4.26
CA LEU A 56 0.97 -2.46 5.31
C LEU A 56 2.06 -1.45 4.95
N GLU A 57 1.70 -0.17 4.88
CA GLU A 57 2.63 0.89 4.53
C GLU A 57 2.55 2.00 5.54
N THR A 58 3.68 2.66 5.80
CA THR A 58 3.73 3.90 6.58
C THR A 58 4.62 4.89 5.85
N PHE A 59 4.09 6.08 5.63
CA PHE A 59 4.77 7.19 4.99
C PHE A 59 4.92 8.35 5.97
N THR A 60 5.95 9.17 5.81
CA THR A 60 6.15 10.34 6.68
C THR A 60 4.98 11.32 6.56
N ASP A 61 4.36 11.42 5.39
CA ASP A 61 3.23 12.32 5.10
C ASP A 61 2.55 11.91 3.79
N SER A 62 1.53 12.66 3.39
CA SER A 62 0.81 12.43 2.12
C SER A 62 1.70 12.60 0.89
N GLU A 63 2.65 13.54 0.94
CA GLU A 63 3.60 13.80 -0.13
C GLU A 63 4.46 12.57 -0.41
N ALA A 64 4.91 11.89 0.63
CA ALA A 64 5.69 10.66 0.51
C ALA A 64 4.88 9.55 -0.16
N PHE A 65 3.59 9.46 0.15
CA PHE A 65 2.70 8.49 -0.51
C PHE A 65 2.53 8.81 -2.00
N LEU A 66 2.37 10.09 -2.34
CA LEU A 66 2.29 10.51 -3.75
C LEU A 66 3.58 10.18 -4.49
N THR A 67 4.73 10.36 -3.85
CA THR A 67 6.03 9.95 -4.40
C THR A 67 6.05 8.44 -4.67
N HIS A 68 5.50 7.64 -3.77
CA HIS A 68 5.38 6.19 -3.96
C HIS A 68 4.56 5.87 -5.21
N PHE A 69 3.41 6.53 -5.40
CA PHE A 69 2.61 6.36 -6.60
C PHE A 69 3.37 6.68 -7.88
N ASP A 70 4.13 7.77 -7.88
CA ASP A 70 4.95 8.14 -9.05
C ASP A 70 6.00 7.07 -9.32
N ASN A 71 6.58 6.50 -8.28
CA ASN A 71 7.65 5.51 -8.40
C ASN A 71 7.16 4.14 -8.87
N VAL A 72 6.03 3.66 -8.34
CA VAL A 72 5.54 2.28 -8.60
C VAL A 72 4.24 2.23 -9.40
N GLY A 73 3.62 3.36 -9.69
CA GLY A 73 2.30 3.40 -10.36
C GLY A 73 2.27 2.62 -11.68
N HIS A 74 3.37 2.64 -12.43
CA HIS A 74 3.48 1.90 -13.68
C HIS A 74 3.46 0.37 -13.49
N MET A 75 3.57 -0.10 -12.25
CA MET A 75 3.58 -1.53 -11.91
C MET A 75 2.19 -2.05 -11.53
N PHE A 76 1.21 -1.16 -11.31
CA PHE A 76 -0.10 -1.57 -10.80
C PHE A 76 -0.89 -2.45 -11.79
N ASP A 77 -0.82 -2.17 -13.08
CA ASP A 77 -1.54 -2.95 -14.08
C ASP A 77 -1.12 -4.42 -14.02
N GLU A 78 0.17 -4.67 -13.90
CA GLU A 78 0.66 -6.04 -13.77
C GLU A 78 0.28 -6.66 -12.42
N LEU A 79 0.39 -5.91 -11.33
CA LEU A 79 -0.02 -6.40 -10.00
C LEU A 79 -1.46 -6.91 -10.04
N PHE A 80 -2.37 -6.15 -10.67
CA PHE A 80 -3.78 -6.49 -10.74
C PHE A 80 -4.10 -7.66 -11.66
N THR A 81 -3.11 -8.17 -12.42
CA THR A 81 -3.29 -9.45 -13.12
C THR A 81 -3.14 -10.64 -12.17
N TYR A 82 -2.51 -10.46 -11.02
CA TYR A 82 -2.28 -11.53 -10.03
C TYR A 82 -3.23 -11.47 -8.84
N ALA A 83 -3.72 -10.28 -8.49
CA ALA A 83 -4.51 -10.08 -7.28
C ALA A 83 -5.46 -8.89 -7.46
N THR A 84 -6.55 -8.88 -6.69
CA THR A 84 -7.52 -7.77 -6.67
C THR A 84 -7.62 -7.19 -5.28
N ILE A 85 -7.79 -5.86 -5.19
CA ILE A 85 -8.02 -5.20 -3.91
C ILE A 85 -9.43 -5.49 -3.44
N THR A 86 -9.56 -6.00 -2.22
CA THR A 86 -10.85 -6.27 -1.58
C THR A 86 -11.18 -5.28 -0.47
N ARG A 87 -10.16 -4.61 0.08
CA ARG A 87 -10.34 -3.58 1.11
C ARG A 87 -9.15 -2.63 1.07
N ALA A 88 -9.44 -1.33 1.20
CA ALA A 88 -8.42 -0.29 1.21
C ALA A 88 -8.74 0.70 2.33
N LYS A 89 -7.88 0.77 3.34
CA LYS A 89 -8.03 1.67 4.49
C LYS A 89 -6.77 2.50 4.67
N ILE A 90 -6.98 3.78 4.99
CA ILE A 90 -5.89 4.72 5.25
C ILE A 90 -6.15 5.44 6.55
N TYR A 91 -5.10 5.53 7.37
CA TYR A 91 -5.12 6.10 8.70
C TYR A 91 -4.18 7.30 8.76
N GLY A 92 -4.66 8.43 9.29
CA GLY A 92 -3.83 9.60 9.48
C GLY A 92 -4.34 10.82 8.71
N ALA A 93 -3.49 11.88 8.63
CA ALA A 93 -3.86 13.15 8.02
C ALA A 93 -3.67 13.10 6.50
N THR A 94 -4.65 12.54 5.80
CA THR A 94 -4.60 12.39 4.35
C THR A 94 -4.97 13.69 3.65
N SER A 95 -4.09 14.19 2.76
CA SER A 95 -4.34 15.41 2.00
C SER A 95 -5.44 15.20 0.96
N ASP A 96 -6.08 16.31 0.54
CA ASP A 96 -7.09 16.26 -0.52
C ASP A 96 -6.52 15.75 -1.84
N GLU A 97 -5.28 16.15 -2.16
CA GLU A 97 -4.59 15.68 -3.36
C GLU A 97 -4.41 14.16 -3.35
N LEU A 98 -3.99 13.61 -2.21
CA LEU A 98 -3.82 12.16 -2.08
C LEU A 98 -5.17 11.44 -2.18
N LYS A 99 -6.21 11.98 -1.54
CA LYS A 99 -7.56 11.41 -1.64
C LYS A 99 -8.04 11.33 -3.08
N GLN A 100 -7.81 12.39 -3.87
CA GLN A 100 -8.18 12.40 -5.28
C GLN A 100 -7.49 11.28 -6.06
N SER A 101 -6.22 11.04 -5.79
CA SER A 101 -5.45 9.97 -6.44
C SER A 101 -5.95 8.58 -6.05
N LEU A 102 -6.52 8.43 -4.85
CA LEU A 102 -6.94 7.15 -4.30
C LEU A 102 -8.42 6.84 -4.50
N ASP A 103 -9.23 7.83 -4.84
CA ASP A 103 -10.69 7.67 -4.98
C ASP A 103 -11.10 6.47 -5.83
N PRO A 104 -10.44 6.19 -6.98
CA PRO A 104 -10.81 5.03 -7.80
C PRO A 104 -10.68 3.68 -7.09
N LEU A 105 -9.92 3.60 -5.99
CA LEU A 105 -9.69 2.35 -5.25
C LEU A 105 -10.76 2.09 -4.18
N GLY A 106 -11.69 3.03 -3.94
CA GLY A 106 -12.71 2.87 -2.92
C GLY A 106 -12.15 2.88 -1.50
N VAL A 107 -11.26 3.81 -1.22
CA VAL A 107 -10.55 3.90 0.07
C VAL A 107 -11.46 4.44 1.17
N GLU A 108 -11.38 3.82 2.34
CA GLU A 108 -11.98 4.34 3.57
C GLU A 108 -10.89 5.04 4.38
N TYR A 109 -11.18 6.27 4.86
CA TYR A 109 -10.22 7.11 5.57
C TYR A 109 -10.57 7.21 7.04
N PHE A 110 -9.53 7.17 7.89
CA PHE A 110 -9.67 7.29 9.34
C PHE A 110 -8.70 8.33 9.87
N GLU A 111 -9.19 9.27 10.66
CA GLU A 111 -8.34 10.28 11.28
C GLU A 111 -7.75 9.74 12.59
N HIS A 112 -6.55 10.21 12.92
CA HIS A 112 -5.92 9.85 14.19
C HIS A 112 -6.75 10.39 15.35
N PHE A 113 -7.02 9.55 16.33
CA PHE A 113 -7.73 9.96 17.55
C PHE A 113 -6.79 9.97 18.77
N ASN A 114 -6.09 8.86 19.01
CA ASN A 114 -5.26 8.71 20.20
C ASN A 114 -4.30 7.54 20.02
N GLY A 115 -3.17 7.56 20.71
CA GLY A 115 -2.23 6.45 20.64
C GLY A 115 -0.84 6.83 21.10
N ILE A 116 0.07 5.86 21.01
CA ILE A 116 1.49 6.02 21.28
C ILE A 116 2.27 5.52 20.07
N THR A 117 3.32 6.25 19.70
CA THR A 117 4.30 5.77 18.73
C THR A 117 5.69 5.91 19.37
N ARG A 118 6.46 4.82 19.41
CA ARG A 118 7.78 4.79 20.02
C ARG A 118 8.87 4.63 18.96
#